data_307358fad4d7621e00b8a1a3cb481e7f
#
_entry.id   307358fad4d7621e00b8a1a3cb481e7f
#
_cell.length_a   1.000
_cell.length_b   1.000
_cell.length_c   1.000
_cell.angle_alpha   90.00
_cell.angle_beta   90.00
_cell.angle_gamma   90.00
#
_symmetry.space_group_name_H-M   'P 1'
#
loop_
_entity.id
_entity.type
_entity.pdbx_description
1 polymer ?
#
loop_
_entity_poly.entity_id
_entity_poly.type
_entity_poly.pdbx_seq_one_letter_code
_entity_poly.pdbx_strand_id
1 'polypeptide(L)'
;MSNLKTPLLEGIHHLKIAVSDLVRSLAFYEKVFDAKRIPEADHRSQRDGKLYAYILEVPNLGTKLELRLNPSQAEKHRLFDPFTIGVEDRKILDQWIKFLDERKIPHSPIIVGLQAWLIVLEDPDQNRLRLYTLETHGSELKADEENSWLRN
;
A
#
# COMPACT_ATOMS: atom_id res chain seq x y z
N MET A 1 -38.83 5.19 18.66
CA MET A 1 -37.51 4.80 18.09
C MET A 1 -37.56 5.01 16.58
N SER A 2 -36.61 5.75 16.04
CA SER A 2 -36.54 5.93 14.60
C SER A 2 -35.96 4.68 13.95
N ASN A 3 -36.66 4.12 12.96
CA ASN A 3 -36.19 3.02 12.12
C ASN A 3 -35.30 3.53 10.97
N LEU A 4 -34.38 4.46 11.29
CA LEU A 4 -33.45 4.97 10.29
C LEU A 4 -32.45 3.89 9.93
N LYS A 5 -32.50 3.46 8.66
CA LYS A 5 -31.48 2.56 8.10
C LYS A 5 -30.21 3.35 7.83
N THR A 6 -29.07 2.69 7.97
CA THR A 6 -27.77 3.27 7.57
C THR A 6 -27.84 3.68 6.09
N PRO A 7 -27.50 4.92 5.75
CA PRO A 7 -27.40 5.33 4.35
C PRO A 7 -26.37 4.50 3.58
N LEU A 8 -26.53 4.46 2.25
CA LEU A 8 -25.66 3.65 1.39
C LEU A 8 -24.24 4.23 1.27
N LEU A 9 -23.28 3.34 1.18
CA LEU A 9 -21.90 3.64 0.80
C LEU A 9 -21.67 3.13 -0.64
N GLU A 10 -20.69 3.75 -1.33
CA GLU A 10 -20.31 3.36 -2.70
C GLU A 10 -18.86 2.85 -2.75
N GLY A 11 -18.45 2.16 -1.68
CA GLY A 11 -17.12 1.58 -1.57
C GLY A 11 -16.03 2.59 -1.16
N ILE A 12 -14.78 2.27 -1.46
CA ILE A 12 -13.64 3.13 -1.16
C ILE A 12 -13.43 4.10 -2.33
N HIS A 13 -13.48 5.41 -2.05
CA HIS A 13 -13.21 6.41 -3.08
C HIS A 13 -11.73 6.46 -3.46
N HIS A 14 -10.85 6.49 -2.47
CA HIS A 14 -9.40 6.40 -2.67
C HIS A 14 -8.71 6.07 -1.33
N LEU A 15 -7.52 5.51 -1.42
CA LEU A 15 -6.63 5.30 -0.29
C LEU A 15 -5.63 6.46 -0.21
N LYS A 16 -5.16 6.78 0.97
CA LYS A 16 -4.23 7.89 1.18
C LYS A 16 -2.99 7.42 1.93
N ILE A 17 -1.83 7.84 1.45
CA ILE A 17 -0.54 7.62 2.10
C ILE A 17 0.14 8.97 2.32
N ALA A 18 0.60 9.22 3.54
CA ALA A 18 1.43 10.39 3.83
C ALA A 18 2.85 10.17 3.32
N VAL A 19 3.40 11.15 2.61
CA VAL A 19 4.75 11.10 2.05
C VAL A 19 5.50 12.39 2.36
N SER A 20 6.83 12.30 2.44
CA SER A 20 7.68 13.47 2.70
C SER A 20 8.16 14.16 1.43
N ASP A 21 8.07 13.49 0.28
CA ASP A 21 8.52 13.98 -1.02
C ASP A 21 7.67 13.37 -2.12
N LEU A 22 6.85 14.20 -2.77
CA LEU A 22 5.92 13.73 -3.80
C LEU A 22 6.63 13.13 -5.03
N VAL A 23 7.71 13.75 -5.49
CA VAL A 23 8.42 13.31 -6.69
C VAL A 23 9.10 11.96 -6.44
N ARG A 24 9.78 11.83 -5.32
CA ARG A 24 10.43 10.58 -4.92
C ARG A 24 9.44 9.45 -4.74
N SER A 25 8.33 9.71 -4.06
CA SER A 25 7.30 8.70 -3.84
C SER A 25 6.59 8.31 -5.13
N LEU A 26 6.27 9.27 -6.00
CA LEU A 26 5.69 8.95 -7.32
C LEU A 26 6.61 8.01 -8.10
N ALA A 27 7.90 8.31 -8.17
CA ALA A 27 8.87 7.45 -8.88
C ALA A 27 8.88 6.01 -8.33
N PHE A 28 8.77 5.84 -7.02
CA PHE A 28 8.66 4.52 -6.40
C PHE A 28 7.39 3.78 -6.83
N TYR A 29 6.23 4.42 -6.73
CA TYR A 29 4.96 3.77 -7.07
C TYR A 29 4.83 3.48 -8.57
N GLU A 30 5.38 4.33 -9.42
CA GLU A 30 5.50 4.05 -10.87
C GLU A 30 6.36 2.81 -11.11
N LYS A 31 7.53 2.74 -10.49
CA LYS A 31 8.51 1.66 -10.67
C LYS A 31 8.02 0.32 -10.13
N VAL A 32 7.35 0.33 -8.99
CA VAL A 32 6.99 -0.91 -8.26
C VAL A 32 5.60 -1.41 -8.64
N PHE A 33 4.64 -0.51 -8.81
CA PHE A 33 3.24 -0.87 -9.01
C PHE A 33 2.68 -0.46 -10.38
N ASP A 34 3.54 0.01 -11.28
CA ASP A 34 3.10 0.55 -12.59
C ASP A 34 2.03 1.64 -12.42
N ALA A 35 2.13 2.40 -11.34
CA ALA A 35 1.19 3.47 -11.05
C ALA A 35 1.28 4.58 -12.08
N LYS A 36 0.15 5.23 -12.36
CA LYS A 36 0.08 6.36 -13.29
C LYS A 36 -0.58 7.54 -12.59
N ARG A 37 0.14 8.66 -12.55
CA ARG A 37 -0.43 9.91 -12.05
C ARG A 37 -1.55 10.38 -12.97
N ILE A 38 -2.59 10.93 -12.37
CA ILE A 38 -3.69 11.61 -13.06
C ILE A 38 -3.50 13.11 -12.83
N PRO A 39 -2.83 13.85 -13.74
CA PRO A 39 -2.49 15.26 -13.50
C PRO A 39 -3.69 16.16 -13.23
N GLU A 40 -4.84 15.86 -13.88
CA GLU A 40 -6.07 16.61 -13.72
C GLU A 40 -6.66 16.48 -12.31
N ALA A 41 -6.26 15.43 -11.58
CA ALA A 41 -6.72 15.16 -10.22
C ALA A 41 -5.71 15.62 -9.15
N ASP A 42 -4.60 16.26 -9.52
CA ASP A 42 -3.65 16.81 -8.56
C ASP A 42 -4.35 17.72 -7.57
N HIS A 43 -3.99 17.61 -6.30
CA HIS A 43 -4.52 18.51 -5.28
C HIS A 43 -3.60 19.72 -5.12
N ARG A 44 -4.13 20.86 -5.41
CA ARG A 44 -3.46 22.15 -5.23
C ARG A 44 -4.25 23.04 -4.29
N SER A 45 -3.54 23.78 -3.43
CA SER A 45 -4.17 24.78 -2.56
C SER A 45 -4.78 25.88 -3.42
N GLN A 46 -6.04 26.23 -3.14
CA GLN A 46 -6.71 27.33 -3.80
C GLN A 46 -6.16 28.70 -3.37
N ARG A 47 -5.45 28.76 -2.23
CA ARG A 47 -4.86 30.00 -1.73
C ARG A 47 -3.61 30.43 -2.49
N ASP A 48 -2.72 29.48 -2.79
CA ASP A 48 -1.39 29.77 -3.31
C ASP A 48 -0.97 28.87 -4.48
N GLY A 49 -1.84 27.95 -4.91
CA GLY A 49 -1.57 27.04 -6.01
C GLY A 49 -0.57 25.94 -5.69
N LYS A 50 -0.09 25.83 -4.46
CA LYS A 50 0.90 24.80 -4.10
C LYS A 50 0.31 23.40 -4.22
N LEU A 51 1.06 22.55 -4.90
CA LEU A 51 0.76 21.13 -5.02
C LEU A 51 0.98 20.44 -3.68
N TYR A 52 0.00 19.66 -3.22
CA TYR A 52 0.11 18.91 -1.97
C TYR A 52 -0.31 17.44 -2.06
N ALA A 53 -0.83 16.99 -3.19
CA ALA A 53 -1.10 15.57 -3.39
C ALA A 53 -1.13 15.20 -4.87
N TYR A 54 -0.70 13.97 -5.15
CA TYR A 54 -0.91 13.29 -6.43
C TYR A 54 -1.97 12.23 -6.26
N ILE A 55 -2.80 12.06 -7.29
CA ILE A 55 -3.74 10.95 -7.40
C ILE A 55 -3.23 9.97 -8.45
N LEU A 56 -3.14 8.71 -8.07
CA LEU A 56 -2.58 7.65 -8.93
C LEU A 56 -3.63 6.61 -9.27
N GLU A 57 -3.59 6.12 -10.50
CA GLU A 57 -4.16 4.83 -10.88
C GLU A 57 -3.09 3.76 -10.68
N VAL A 58 -3.47 2.68 -9.99
CA VAL A 58 -2.62 1.51 -9.80
C VAL A 58 -3.33 0.31 -10.40
N PRO A 59 -2.73 -0.39 -11.39
CA PRO A 59 -3.38 -1.53 -12.03
C PRO A 59 -3.86 -2.57 -11.01
N ASN A 60 -5.12 -2.97 -11.14
CA ASN A 60 -5.76 -4.00 -10.31
C ASN A 60 -5.86 -3.71 -8.80
N LEU A 61 -5.60 -2.47 -8.37
CA LEU A 61 -5.78 -2.11 -6.96
C LEU A 61 -7.27 -1.99 -6.59
N GLY A 62 -8.12 -1.67 -7.55
CA GLY A 62 -9.57 -1.52 -7.33
C GLY A 62 -10.00 -0.16 -6.82
N THR A 63 -9.06 0.72 -6.49
CA THR A 63 -9.30 2.10 -6.08
C THR A 63 -8.09 2.96 -6.41
N LYS A 64 -8.25 4.27 -6.36
CA LYS A 64 -7.14 5.21 -6.57
C LYS A 64 -6.30 5.34 -5.31
N LEU A 65 -5.05 5.75 -5.49
CA LEU A 65 -4.11 6.01 -4.41
C LEU A 65 -3.74 7.49 -4.40
N GLU A 66 -3.89 8.13 -3.25
CA GLU A 66 -3.43 9.50 -3.05
C GLU A 66 -2.09 9.49 -2.31
N LEU A 67 -1.09 10.16 -2.89
CA LEU A 67 0.16 10.48 -2.20
C LEU A 67 0.01 11.89 -1.65
N ARG A 68 -0.12 12.01 -0.32
CA ARG A 68 -0.31 13.29 0.35
C ARG A 68 0.99 13.81 0.93
N LEU A 69 1.41 15.01 0.49
CA LEU A 69 2.60 15.66 1.06
C LEU A 69 2.33 16.09 2.50
N ASN A 70 2.87 15.34 3.43
CA ASN A 70 2.78 15.63 4.86
C ASN A 70 3.97 14.98 5.58
N PRO A 71 5.16 15.63 5.61
CA PRO A 71 6.37 15.04 6.18
C PRO A 71 6.22 14.63 7.65
N SER A 72 5.54 15.43 8.46
CA SER A 72 5.36 15.09 9.87
C SER A 72 4.49 13.86 10.07
N GLN A 73 3.45 13.69 9.27
CA GLN A 73 2.60 12.51 9.33
C GLN A 73 3.30 11.28 8.76
N ALA A 74 4.10 11.45 7.70
CA ALA A 74 4.91 10.39 7.14
C ALA A 74 5.87 9.82 8.20
N GLU A 75 6.52 10.69 8.98
CA GLU A 75 7.40 10.26 10.08
C GLU A 75 6.65 9.47 11.16
N LYS A 76 5.44 9.90 11.52
CA LYS A 76 4.60 9.20 12.51
C LYS A 76 4.13 7.84 12.01
N HIS A 77 3.97 7.67 10.69
CA HIS A 77 3.50 6.43 10.08
C HIS A 77 4.62 5.47 9.69
N ARG A 78 5.87 5.82 9.96
CA ARG A 78 7.00 4.91 9.68
C ARG A 78 6.75 3.53 10.26
N LEU A 79 7.01 2.51 9.43
CA LEU A 79 6.85 1.08 9.76
C LEU A 79 5.40 0.63 9.96
N PHE A 80 4.43 1.51 9.75
CA PHE A 80 3.02 1.16 9.78
C PHE A 80 2.54 0.65 8.42
N ASP A 81 1.65 -0.33 8.43
CA ASP A 81 1.03 -0.89 7.23
C ASP A 81 -0.38 -0.32 7.06
N PRO A 82 -0.56 0.72 6.21
CA PRO A 82 -1.84 1.42 6.10
C PRO A 82 -2.94 0.58 5.47
N PHE A 83 -2.61 -0.35 4.58
CA PHE A 83 -3.55 -1.28 3.96
C PHE A 83 -2.79 -2.48 3.40
N THR A 84 -3.54 -3.56 3.13
CA THR A 84 -3.00 -4.80 2.58
C THR A 84 -3.55 -5.04 1.19
N ILE A 85 -2.68 -5.39 0.25
CA ILE A 85 -3.01 -5.62 -1.15
C ILE A 85 -3.11 -7.13 -1.37
N GLY A 86 -4.20 -7.58 -2.03
CA GLY A 86 -4.40 -8.98 -2.36
C GLY A 86 -3.60 -9.39 -3.60
N VAL A 87 -3.01 -10.57 -3.57
CA VAL A 87 -2.45 -11.27 -4.72
C VAL A 87 -3.05 -12.67 -4.79
N GLU A 88 -3.10 -13.26 -5.98
CA GLU A 88 -3.86 -14.49 -6.18
C GLU A 88 -3.36 -15.66 -5.32
N ASP A 89 -2.08 -15.99 -5.42
CA ASP A 89 -1.52 -17.16 -4.79
C ASP A 89 -0.03 -17.00 -4.44
N ARG A 90 0.53 -18.04 -3.85
CA ARG A 90 1.93 -18.05 -3.46
C ARG A 90 2.90 -17.95 -4.64
N LYS A 91 2.55 -18.47 -5.81
CA LYS A 91 3.40 -18.33 -7.01
C LYS A 91 3.55 -16.88 -7.42
N ILE A 92 2.50 -16.08 -7.26
CA ILE A 92 2.57 -14.63 -7.51
C ILE A 92 3.50 -13.95 -6.50
N LEU A 93 3.52 -14.38 -5.24
CA LEU A 93 4.51 -13.85 -4.27
C LEU A 93 5.95 -14.18 -4.69
N ASP A 94 6.23 -15.39 -5.20
CA ASP A 94 7.55 -15.73 -5.71
C ASP A 94 7.96 -14.80 -6.88
N GLN A 95 7.02 -14.48 -7.76
CA GLN A 95 7.24 -13.54 -8.86
C GLN A 95 7.51 -12.13 -8.33
N TRP A 96 6.79 -11.69 -7.30
CA TRP A 96 7.01 -10.41 -6.66
C TRP A 96 8.40 -10.32 -6.02
N ILE A 97 8.84 -11.36 -5.32
CA ILE A 97 10.18 -11.39 -4.71
C ILE A 97 11.25 -11.21 -5.79
N LYS A 98 11.18 -11.98 -6.88
CA LYS A 98 12.12 -11.85 -8.00
C LYS A 98 12.10 -10.44 -8.59
N PHE A 99 10.91 -9.89 -8.82
CA PHE A 99 10.73 -8.56 -9.36
C PHE A 99 11.34 -7.48 -8.46
N LEU A 100 11.14 -7.59 -7.14
CA LEU A 100 11.68 -6.63 -6.15
C LEU A 100 13.21 -6.77 -6.03
N ASP A 101 13.73 -7.99 -6.02
CA ASP A 101 15.18 -8.25 -6.00
C ASP A 101 15.89 -7.63 -7.21
N GLU A 102 15.34 -7.85 -8.42
CA GLU A 102 15.89 -7.28 -9.65
C GLU A 102 15.94 -5.74 -9.60
N ARG A 103 15.02 -5.12 -8.88
CA ARG A 103 14.93 -3.66 -8.72
C ARG A 103 15.59 -3.13 -7.46
N LYS A 104 16.17 -4.02 -6.67
CA LYS A 104 16.83 -3.69 -5.39
C LYS A 104 15.90 -2.96 -4.43
N ILE A 105 14.63 -3.39 -4.39
CA ILE A 105 13.64 -2.87 -3.45
C ILE A 105 13.67 -3.73 -2.18
N PRO A 106 13.91 -3.14 -0.99
CA PRO A 106 13.87 -3.87 0.26
C PRO A 106 12.51 -4.52 0.51
N HIS A 107 12.52 -5.79 0.88
CA HIS A 107 11.32 -6.55 1.17
C HIS A 107 11.60 -7.70 2.13
N SER A 108 10.57 -8.25 2.74
CA SER A 108 10.68 -9.45 3.57
C SER A 108 10.83 -10.71 2.71
N PRO A 109 11.27 -11.83 3.32
CA PRO A 109 11.02 -13.14 2.73
C PRO A 109 9.50 -13.41 2.73
N ILE A 110 9.07 -14.54 2.13
CA ILE A 110 7.69 -14.98 2.28
C ILE A 110 7.45 -15.34 3.75
N ILE A 111 6.42 -14.74 4.32
CA ILE A 111 6.04 -14.93 5.72
C ILE A 111 4.77 -15.78 5.75
N VAL A 112 4.72 -16.75 6.65
CA VAL A 112 3.49 -17.48 6.94
C VAL A 112 2.63 -16.60 7.85
N GLY A 113 1.52 -16.09 7.32
CA GLY A 113 0.53 -15.32 8.08
C GLY A 113 -0.47 -16.21 8.78
N LEU A 114 -1.47 -15.61 9.41
CA LEU A 114 -2.49 -16.35 10.16
C LEU A 114 -3.32 -17.28 9.27
N GLN A 115 -3.65 -16.86 8.07
CA GLN A 115 -4.49 -17.63 7.15
C GLN A 115 -3.86 -17.85 5.78
N ALA A 116 -2.90 -17.04 5.40
CA ALA A 116 -2.30 -17.06 4.07
C ALA A 116 -0.83 -16.64 4.16
N TRP A 117 -0.18 -16.50 3.02
CA TRP A 117 1.21 -16.03 2.95
C TRP A 117 1.25 -14.56 2.57
N LEU A 118 2.32 -13.89 2.97
CA LEU A 118 2.52 -12.49 2.63
C LEU A 118 3.99 -12.14 2.46
N ILE A 119 4.23 -11.02 1.81
CA ILE A 119 5.50 -10.30 1.85
C ILE A 119 5.22 -8.86 2.24
N VAL A 120 6.23 -8.19 2.80
CA VAL A 120 6.17 -6.79 3.17
C VAL A 120 7.27 -6.06 2.43
N LEU A 121 6.95 -4.93 1.83
CA LEU A 121 7.93 -4.03 1.25
C LEU A 121 7.74 -2.62 1.81
N GLU A 122 8.76 -1.78 1.68
CA GLU A 122 8.73 -0.42 2.20
C GLU A 122 8.81 0.57 1.06
N ASP A 123 7.99 1.62 1.13
CA ASP A 123 8.13 2.79 0.26
C ASP A 123 9.26 3.72 0.78
N PRO A 124 9.58 4.84 0.09
CA PRO A 124 10.65 5.73 0.51
C PRO A 124 10.51 6.33 1.91
N ASP A 125 9.30 6.44 2.43
CA ASP A 125 9.01 6.93 3.79
C ASP A 125 8.85 5.78 4.80
N GLN A 126 9.18 4.55 4.40
CA GLN A 126 9.00 3.35 5.22
C GLN A 126 7.55 3.08 5.61
N ASN A 127 6.59 3.49 4.78
CA ASN A 127 5.26 2.91 4.83
C ASN A 127 5.40 1.44 4.42
N ARG A 128 4.86 0.54 5.20
CA ARG A 128 4.92 -0.89 4.91
C ARG A 128 3.72 -1.31 4.08
N LEU A 129 4.00 -1.90 2.94
CA LEU A 129 2.99 -2.38 2.00
C LEU A 129 3.01 -3.89 2.06
N ARG A 130 1.89 -4.50 2.43
CA ARG A 130 1.74 -5.96 2.49
C ARG A 130 1.08 -6.47 1.24
N LEU A 131 1.67 -7.49 0.64
CA LEU A 131 1.05 -8.28 -0.41
C LEU A 131 0.64 -9.62 0.21
N TYR A 132 -0.64 -9.89 0.27
CA TYR A 132 -1.23 -11.02 0.98
C TYR A 132 -1.98 -11.92 0.00
N THR A 133 -1.74 -13.23 0.04
CA THR A 133 -2.39 -14.14 -0.90
C THR A 133 -3.87 -14.32 -0.59
N LEU A 134 -4.67 -14.44 -1.65
CA LEU A 134 -6.06 -14.90 -1.54
C LEU A 134 -6.10 -16.42 -1.30
N GLU A 135 -5.11 -17.14 -1.83
CA GLU A 135 -4.88 -18.55 -1.47
C GLU A 135 -4.56 -18.65 0.02
N THR A 136 -5.22 -19.57 0.69
CA THR A 136 -5.05 -19.80 2.13
C THR A 136 -4.28 -21.11 2.37
N HIS A 137 -3.58 -21.18 3.50
CA HIS A 137 -3.00 -22.41 4.01
C HIS A 137 -3.90 -23.03 5.08
N GLY A 138 -3.66 -24.30 5.39
CA GLY A 138 -4.37 -24.97 6.47
C GLY A 138 -3.73 -24.71 7.85
N SER A 139 -4.36 -25.28 8.87
CA SER A 139 -3.91 -25.17 10.25
C SER A 139 -2.59 -25.90 10.55
N GLU A 140 -2.09 -26.66 9.61
CA GLU A 140 -0.78 -27.34 9.69
C GLU A 140 0.40 -26.37 9.67
N LEU A 141 0.21 -25.18 9.14
CA LEU A 141 1.24 -24.15 9.14
C LEU A 141 1.04 -23.20 10.30
N LYS A 142 2.13 -22.98 11.05
CA LYS A 142 2.14 -22.05 12.17
C LYS A 142 2.53 -20.66 11.67
N ALA A 143 1.74 -19.66 12.01
CA ALA A 143 2.03 -18.27 11.67
C ALA A 143 3.31 -17.77 12.33
N ASP A 144 4.11 -17.01 11.59
CA ASP A 144 5.32 -16.36 12.08
C ASP A 144 4.98 -14.96 12.61
N GLU A 145 4.26 -14.91 13.73
CA GLU A 145 3.78 -13.66 14.33
C GLU A 145 4.91 -12.78 14.86
N GLU A 146 6.08 -13.36 15.16
CA GLU A 146 7.22 -12.64 15.71
C GLU A 146 8.15 -12.06 14.62
N ASN A 147 7.83 -12.22 13.35
CA ASN A 147 8.64 -11.69 12.26
C ASN A 147 8.79 -10.17 12.37
N SER A 148 10.02 -9.68 12.30
CA SER A 148 10.32 -8.25 12.47
C SER A 148 9.64 -7.35 11.44
N TRP A 149 9.32 -7.87 10.26
CA TRP A 149 8.60 -7.13 9.23
C TRP A 149 7.13 -6.91 9.56
N LEU A 150 6.57 -7.65 10.53
CA LEU A 150 5.17 -7.53 10.95
C LEU A 150 5.00 -6.60 12.14
N ARG A 151 6.10 -6.20 12.80
CA ARG A 151 6.04 -5.32 13.96
C ARG A 151 5.88 -3.86 13.53
N ASN A 152 4.98 -3.19 14.19
CA ASN A 152 4.71 -1.75 14.06
C ASN A 152 5.43 -0.97 15.15
#